data_3b1d14cd44d1c48a6b8a165e733ae310
#
_entry.id   3b1d14cd44d1c48a6b8a165e733ae310
#
_cell.length_a   1.000
_cell.length_b   1.000
_cell.length_c   1.000
_cell.angle_alpha   90.00
_cell.angle_beta   90.00
_cell.angle_gamma   90.00
#
_symmetry.space_group_name_H-M   'P 1'
#
loop_
_entity.id
_entity.type
_entity.pdbx_description
1 polymer ?
#
loop_
_entity_poly.entity_id
_entity_poly.type
_entity_poly.pdbx_seq_one_letter_code
_entity_poly.pdbx_strand_id
1 'polypeptide(L)'
;MYRPTVKPQTPDTNANNAQQLMTKVLIVEDQPAVAKALRLLFDLHDVESVVTSDPDVAVRLVEKGEAGVLLQDMNFTPGATSGDEGVALFRRVRAVDPELPILLMTAWSSLETAVQLVKEGATDYLAKPWNDAKLIATVRSLLRMRELRADEERERTERNRSREALARAHDLRGIVYASDSMQRVVSLAVQIAPSEVPVLITGPNGAGKEKIAEIIHAGSRRKYKPLVKVNAGAIPDELIESELFGAEPGAFTGSTRLRIGRFEAAHGGTLFLDEIGNLSAAGQMKLLRVLQTGEFERLGSSETRRVDVRVLCATNADLQQAIARGTFRQDLYFRIAVVELAVPPLRQRREDVLALADAFVKAPKKLDEGARAALLAHEWPGNVRELQNRIARATAVSTGDTLTAADLGLVADADSRAEDVPFERTQIEMALLNAKGSVSRAAEALGLSRQALYRRMEKLGVVLERRPR
;
A
#
# COMPACT_ATOMS: atom_id res chain seq x y z
N MET A 1 24.57 41.12 6.87
CA MET A 1 24.85 39.79 7.43
C MET A 1 24.03 39.63 8.70
N TYR A 2 22.87 38.98 8.61
CA TYR A 2 22.09 38.58 9.77
C TYR A 2 21.65 37.16 9.53
N ARG A 3 22.24 36.20 10.27
CA ARG A 3 21.78 34.82 10.33
C ARG A 3 20.67 34.74 11.39
N PRO A 4 19.47 34.24 11.08
CA PRO A 4 18.52 33.90 12.12
C PRO A 4 18.94 32.56 12.76
N THR A 5 19.26 32.62 14.05
CA THR A 5 19.43 31.46 14.92
C THR A 5 18.09 30.79 15.10
N VAL A 6 17.93 29.55 14.52
CA VAL A 6 16.84 28.66 14.80
C VAL A 6 17.01 28.18 16.24
N LYS A 7 16.09 28.56 17.13
CA LYS A 7 15.99 28.00 18.49
C LYS A 7 15.64 26.50 18.34
N PRO A 8 16.30 25.62 19.11
CA PRO A 8 15.87 24.21 19.17
C PRO A 8 14.45 24.17 19.74
N GLN A 9 13.53 23.50 19.03
CA GLN A 9 12.20 23.19 19.52
C GLN A 9 12.38 22.30 20.76
N THR A 10 11.86 22.74 21.89
CA THR A 10 11.73 21.92 23.11
C THR A 10 10.87 20.70 22.78
N PRO A 11 11.25 19.49 23.19
CA PRO A 11 10.43 18.30 22.97
C PRO A 11 9.06 18.50 23.63
N ASP A 12 8.01 18.08 22.93
CA ASP A 12 6.60 18.20 23.33
C ASP A 12 6.40 17.55 24.72
N THR A 13 6.29 18.35 25.75
CA THR A 13 6.10 17.93 27.15
C THR A 13 4.81 17.09 27.31
N ASN A 14 3.83 17.25 26.43
CA ASN A 14 2.58 16.48 26.44
C ASN A 14 2.76 15.03 25.91
N ALA A 15 3.63 14.82 24.95
CA ALA A 15 3.91 13.48 24.42
C ALA A 15 4.67 12.62 25.44
N ASN A 16 5.67 13.18 26.14
CA ASN A 16 6.40 12.49 27.20
C ASN A 16 5.50 12.16 28.41
N ASN A 17 4.57 13.06 28.76
CA ASN A 17 3.62 12.80 29.86
C ASN A 17 2.63 11.69 29.52
N ALA A 18 2.12 11.62 28.28
CA ALA A 18 1.22 10.57 27.84
C ALA A 18 1.92 9.19 27.73
N GLN A 19 3.20 9.16 27.39
CA GLN A 19 4.00 7.94 27.33
C GLN A 19 4.28 7.39 28.75
N GLN A 20 4.58 8.27 29.69
CA GLN A 20 4.81 7.93 31.10
C GLN A 20 3.52 7.44 31.82
N LEU A 21 2.32 7.85 31.35
CA LEU A 21 1.02 7.43 31.87
C LEU A 21 0.63 6.01 31.40
N MET A 22 1.02 5.60 30.18
CA MET A 22 0.73 4.26 29.64
C MET A 22 1.66 3.15 30.14
N THR A 23 2.67 3.47 30.94
CA THR A 23 3.61 2.48 31.51
C THR A 23 3.20 1.99 32.88
N LYS A 24 2.09 2.49 33.44
CA LYS A 24 1.67 2.17 34.81
C LYS A 24 0.71 0.97 34.88
N VAL A 25 0.89 0.15 35.89
CA VAL A 25 -0.05 -0.92 36.23
C VAL A 25 -1.11 -0.36 37.18
N LEU A 26 -2.36 -0.40 36.76
CA LEU A 26 -3.48 -0.11 37.62
C LEU A 26 -3.90 -1.38 38.36
N ILE A 27 -3.77 -1.38 39.66
CA ILE A 27 -4.13 -2.51 40.55
C ILE A 27 -5.45 -2.18 41.22
N VAL A 28 -6.45 -3.05 41.07
CA VAL A 28 -7.74 -2.95 41.78
C VAL A 28 -7.87 -4.14 42.70
N GLU A 29 -7.68 -3.89 43.98
CA GLU A 29 -7.64 -4.91 45.04
C GLU A 29 -8.18 -4.31 46.37
N ASP A 30 -9.17 -4.97 47.00
CA ASP A 30 -9.80 -4.54 48.22
C ASP A 30 -8.99 -4.88 49.47
N GLN A 31 -8.18 -5.94 49.42
CA GLN A 31 -7.38 -6.39 50.58
C GLN A 31 -6.09 -5.58 50.68
N PRO A 32 -5.92 -4.74 51.75
CA PRO A 32 -4.75 -3.86 51.87
C PRO A 32 -3.41 -4.61 51.93
N ALA A 33 -3.40 -5.82 52.46
CA ALA A 33 -2.19 -6.65 52.57
C ALA A 33 -1.74 -7.13 51.16
N VAL A 34 -2.68 -7.57 50.31
CA VAL A 34 -2.44 -8.01 48.93
C VAL A 34 -2.04 -6.82 48.06
N ALA A 35 -2.76 -5.73 48.14
CA ALA A 35 -2.46 -4.49 47.43
C ALA A 35 -1.04 -3.97 47.74
N LYS A 36 -0.64 -3.99 49.05
CA LYS A 36 0.71 -3.60 49.46
C LYS A 36 1.79 -4.57 48.96
N ALA A 37 1.51 -5.88 48.97
CA ALA A 37 2.44 -6.89 48.46
C ALA A 37 2.67 -6.73 46.94
N LEU A 38 1.61 -6.53 46.16
CA LEU A 38 1.69 -6.28 44.72
C LEU A 38 2.47 -5.00 44.41
N ARG A 39 2.18 -3.90 45.13
CA ARG A 39 2.89 -2.65 44.96
C ARG A 39 4.39 -2.82 45.24
N LEU A 40 4.75 -3.46 46.37
CA LEU A 40 6.15 -3.73 46.69
C LEU A 40 6.83 -4.61 45.63
N LEU A 41 6.13 -5.63 45.16
CA LEU A 41 6.64 -6.50 44.09
C LEU A 41 6.94 -5.71 42.82
N PHE A 42 6.05 -4.84 42.36
CA PHE A 42 6.26 -4.00 41.20
C PHE A 42 7.36 -2.96 41.39
N ASP A 43 7.41 -2.30 42.55
CA ASP A 43 8.45 -1.35 42.93
C ASP A 43 9.86 -2.00 42.91
N LEU A 44 10.00 -3.25 43.42
CA LEU A 44 11.26 -4.03 43.37
C LEU A 44 11.71 -4.37 41.96
N HIS A 45 10.81 -4.33 41.00
CA HIS A 45 11.08 -4.64 39.60
C HIS A 45 11.02 -3.40 38.67
N ASP A 46 11.07 -2.18 39.23
CA ASP A 46 11.01 -0.92 38.49
C ASP A 46 9.76 -0.80 37.59
N VAL A 47 8.61 -1.32 38.04
CA VAL A 47 7.32 -1.20 37.35
C VAL A 47 6.45 -0.22 38.14
N GLU A 48 6.12 0.91 37.55
CA GLU A 48 5.22 1.88 38.19
C GLU A 48 3.82 1.29 38.35
N SER A 49 3.24 1.47 39.55
CA SER A 49 1.89 0.98 39.85
C SER A 49 1.05 2.00 40.57
N VAL A 50 -0.25 1.99 40.31
CA VAL A 50 -1.27 2.76 41.02
C VAL A 50 -2.26 1.77 41.60
N VAL A 51 -2.57 1.90 42.87
CA VAL A 51 -3.47 0.99 43.61
C VAL A 51 -4.75 1.73 43.99
N THR A 52 -5.88 1.09 43.75
CA THR A 52 -7.19 1.53 44.24
C THR A 52 -8.02 0.33 44.71
N SER A 53 -8.87 0.52 45.71
CA SER A 53 -9.89 -0.45 46.08
C SER A 53 -11.26 -0.12 45.52
N ASP A 54 -11.40 1.05 44.88
CA ASP A 54 -12.68 1.54 44.38
C ASP A 54 -12.76 1.36 42.86
N PRO A 55 -13.70 0.52 42.36
CA PRO A 55 -13.93 0.32 40.93
C PRO A 55 -14.24 1.60 40.15
N ASP A 56 -14.91 2.59 40.76
CA ASP A 56 -15.25 3.85 40.10
C ASP A 56 -14.01 4.74 39.91
N VAL A 57 -13.06 4.70 40.85
CA VAL A 57 -11.76 5.35 40.70
C VAL A 57 -10.96 4.69 39.58
N ALA A 58 -11.00 3.35 39.52
CA ALA A 58 -10.30 2.61 38.47
C ALA A 58 -10.80 3.01 37.07
N VAL A 59 -12.10 3.06 36.84
CA VAL A 59 -12.67 3.50 35.56
C VAL A 59 -12.24 4.92 35.22
N ARG A 60 -12.29 5.85 36.15
CA ARG A 60 -11.83 7.24 35.95
C ARG A 60 -10.34 7.34 35.59
N LEU A 61 -9.48 6.48 36.13
CA LEU A 61 -8.05 6.43 35.78
C LEU A 61 -7.86 5.90 34.37
N VAL A 62 -8.65 4.91 33.97
CA VAL A 62 -8.66 4.39 32.57
C VAL A 62 -9.16 5.46 31.61
N GLU A 63 -10.23 6.18 31.90
CA GLU A 63 -10.74 7.30 31.10
C GLU A 63 -9.69 8.40 30.86
N LYS A 64 -8.84 8.64 31.84
CA LYS A 64 -7.72 9.60 31.75
C LYS A 64 -6.51 9.06 31.00
N GLY A 65 -6.52 7.76 30.63
CA GLY A 65 -5.38 7.11 29.98
C GLY A 65 -4.20 6.85 30.91
N GLU A 66 -4.44 6.78 32.25
CA GLU A 66 -3.40 6.60 33.26
C GLU A 66 -3.09 5.12 33.58
N ALA A 67 -3.58 4.19 32.74
CA ALA A 67 -3.36 2.75 32.87
C ALA A 67 -2.79 2.14 31.60
N GLY A 68 -1.64 1.49 31.71
CA GLY A 68 -1.05 0.67 30.62
C GLY A 68 -1.51 -0.79 30.68
N VAL A 69 -1.74 -1.31 31.89
CA VAL A 69 -2.28 -2.65 32.17
C VAL A 69 -3.20 -2.53 33.37
N LEU A 70 -4.35 -3.19 33.34
CA LEU A 70 -5.22 -3.36 34.49
C LEU A 70 -4.98 -4.74 35.11
N LEU A 71 -4.63 -4.77 36.38
CA LEU A 71 -4.59 -5.96 37.25
C LEU A 71 -5.75 -5.85 38.26
N GLN A 72 -6.80 -6.64 38.08
CA GLN A 72 -7.99 -6.53 38.92
C GLN A 72 -8.32 -7.82 39.65
N ASP A 73 -8.73 -7.71 40.90
CA ASP A 73 -9.40 -8.81 41.63
C ASP A 73 -10.83 -9.04 41.11
N MET A 74 -11.34 -10.22 41.33
CA MET A 74 -12.71 -10.57 40.94
C MET A 74 -13.76 -10.17 42.00
N ASN A 75 -13.36 -9.89 43.25
CA ASN A 75 -14.25 -9.50 44.33
C ASN A 75 -13.67 -8.29 45.07
N PHE A 76 -14.50 -7.29 45.34
CA PHE A 76 -14.09 -6.04 45.99
C PHE A 76 -14.82 -5.79 47.32
N THR A 77 -15.74 -6.68 47.69
CA THR A 77 -16.46 -6.62 48.99
C THR A 77 -16.01 -7.78 49.87
N PRO A 78 -15.61 -7.54 51.12
CA PRO A 78 -15.20 -8.58 52.07
C PRO A 78 -16.25 -9.69 52.17
N GLY A 79 -15.84 -10.94 51.88
CA GLY A 79 -16.73 -12.11 51.93
C GLY A 79 -17.48 -12.41 50.62
N ALA A 80 -17.39 -11.58 49.59
CA ALA A 80 -17.91 -11.88 48.27
C ALA A 80 -17.04 -12.98 47.59
N THR A 81 -17.69 -13.95 46.97
CA THR A 81 -17.02 -15.07 46.26
C THR A 81 -17.58 -15.31 44.87
N SER A 82 -18.60 -14.54 44.43
CA SER A 82 -19.30 -14.74 43.16
C SER A 82 -18.50 -14.25 41.94
N GLY A 83 -17.62 -13.27 42.10
CA GLY A 83 -16.88 -12.62 41.02
C GLY A 83 -17.69 -11.60 40.23
N ASP A 84 -18.96 -11.34 40.57
CA ASP A 84 -19.84 -10.44 39.82
C ASP A 84 -19.33 -9.00 39.76
N GLU A 85 -18.68 -8.53 40.82
CA GLU A 85 -18.09 -7.19 40.88
C GLU A 85 -16.94 -7.04 39.90
N GLY A 86 -16.06 -8.04 39.77
CA GLY A 86 -14.98 -8.08 38.80
C GLY A 86 -15.49 -8.15 37.36
N VAL A 87 -16.57 -8.91 37.12
CA VAL A 87 -17.24 -8.94 35.79
C VAL A 87 -17.79 -7.55 35.43
N ALA A 88 -18.44 -6.88 36.38
CA ALA A 88 -18.99 -5.53 36.17
C ALA A 88 -17.88 -4.51 35.86
N LEU A 89 -16.77 -4.53 36.62
CA LEU A 89 -15.62 -3.65 36.36
C LEU A 89 -15.00 -3.95 35.02
N PHE A 90 -14.75 -5.22 34.67
CA PHE A 90 -14.20 -5.63 33.35
C PHE A 90 -15.03 -5.04 32.23
N ARG A 91 -16.35 -5.19 32.21
CA ARG A 91 -17.21 -4.70 31.14
C ARG A 91 -17.22 -3.17 31.07
N ARG A 92 -17.19 -2.47 32.19
CA ARG A 92 -17.09 -1.00 32.24
C ARG A 92 -15.78 -0.50 31.67
N VAL A 93 -14.66 -1.11 32.07
CA VAL A 93 -13.33 -0.76 31.54
C VAL A 93 -13.22 -1.07 30.07
N ARG A 94 -13.73 -2.21 29.61
CA ARG A 94 -13.72 -2.61 28.20
C ARG A 94 -14.57 -1.67 27.32
N ALA A 95 -15.62 -1.07 27.84
CA ALA A 95 -16.43 -0.06 27.17
C ALA A 95 -15.68 1.28 27.02
N VAL A 96 -14.78 1.62 27.94
CA VAL A 96 -13.96 2.84 27.90
C VAL A 96 -12.72 2.66 27.03
N ASP A 97 -11.99 1.60 27.25
CA ASP A 97 -10.77 1.26 26.48
C ASP A 97 -10.83 -0.20 26.01
N PRO A 98 -11.27 -0.44 24.77
CA PRO A 98 -11.36 -1.79 24.20
C PRO A 98 -10.01 -2.51 24.07
N GLU A 99 -8.90 -1.78 24.04
CA GLU A 99 -7.56 -2.30 23.82
C GLU A 99 -6.71 -2.43 25.10
N LEU A 100 -7.21 -1.96 26.27
CA LEU A 100 -6.48 -2.05 27.53
C LEU A 100 -6.22 -3.52 27.90
N PRO A 101 -4.98 -3.94 28.11
CA PRO A 101 -4.71 -5.28 28.63
C PRO A 101 -5.26 -5.44 30.05
N ILE A 102 -6.09 -6.46 30.25
CA ILE A 102 -6.71 -6.77 31.56
C ILE A 102 -6.25 -8.14 32.01
N LEU A 103 -5.60 -8.18 33.17
CA LEU A 103 -5.19 -9.39 33.88
C LEU A 103 -6.07 -9.59 35.09
N LEU A 104 -6.81 -10.69 35.13
CA LEU A 104 -7.74 -11.01 36.22
C LEU A 104 -7.03 -11.78 37.31
N MET A 105 -7.17 -11.37 38.58
CA MET A 105 -6.75 -12.15 39.76
C MET A 105 -7.93 -12.92 40.29
N THR A 106 -7.79 -14.23 40.47
CA THR A 106 -8.90 -15.07 40.92
C THR A 106 -8.47 -16.11 41.93
N ALA A 107 -9.35 -16.41 42.92
CA ALA A 107 -9.27 -17.62 43.73
C ALA A 107 -9.79 -18.83 42.91
N TRP A 108 -9.50 -20.04 43.36
CA TRP A 108 -9.93 -21.29 42.70
C TRP A 108 -11.46 -21.39 42.50
N SER A 109 -12.26 -20.75 43.36
CA SER A 109 -13.71 -20.72 43.28
C SER A 109 -14.31 -19.93 42.12
N SER A 110 -13.54 -19.04 41.48
CA SER A 110 -13.99 -18.15 40.43
C SER A 110 -13.27 -18.41 39.10
N LEU A 111 -12.63 -19.58 38.93
CA LEU A 111 -11.83 -19.90 37.76
C LEU A 111 -12.68 -19.97 36.45
N GLU A 112 -13.88 -20.56 36.52
CA GLU A 112 -14.79 -20.65 35.40
C GLU A 112 -15.19 -19.27 34.85
N THR A 113 -15.50 -18.35 35.76
CA THR A 113 -15.81 -16.94 35.41
C THR A 113 -14.63 -16.24 34.77
N ALA A 114 -13.42 -16.44 35.30
CA ALA A 114 -12.21 -15.85 34.73
C ALA A 114 -11.93 -16.37 33.28
N VAL A 115 -12.10 -17.68 33.08
CA VAL A 115 -11.98 -18.29 31.74
C VAL A 115 -13.04 -17.76 30.77
N GLN A 116 -14.26 -17.51 31.25
CA GLN A 116 -15.30 -16.89 30.42
C GLN A 116 -14.93 -15.45 30.03
N LEU A 117 -14.40 -14.65 30.94
CA LEU A 117 -13.97 -13.29 30.69
C LEU A 117 -12.77 -13.23 29.69
N VAL A 118 -11.88 -14.21 29.73
CA VAL A 118 -10.81 -14.32 28.73
C VAL A 118 -11.41 -14.52 27.33
N LYS A 119 -12.47 -15.33 27.18
CA LYS A 119 -13.22 -15.46 25.92
C LYS A 119 -13.93 -14.16 25.52
N GLU A 120 -14.33 -13.33 26.49
CA GLU A 120 -14.93 -12.01 26.28
C GLU A 120 -13.90 -10.90 26.05
N GLY A 121 -12.58 -11.23 26.05
CA GLY A 121 -11.51 -10.31 25.68
C GLY A 121 -10.59 -9.89 26.84
N ALA A 122 -10.68 -10.46 28.04
CA ALA A 122 -9.61 -10.31 29.03
C ALA A 122 -8.32 -10.95 28.49
N THR A 123 -7.17 -10.38 28.84
CA THR A 123 -5.90 -10.82 28.26
C THR A 123 -5.46 -12.16 28.82
N ASP A 124 -5.56 -12.32 30.14
CA ASP A 124 -5.21 -13.56 30.85
C ASP A 124 -5.80 -13.53 32.27
N TYR A 125 -5.66 -14.63 33.00
CA TYR A 125 -5.99 -14.68 34.40
C TYR A 125 -4.83 -15.22 35.23
N LEU A 126 -4.81 -14.87 36.54
CA LEU A 126 -3.80 -15.26 37.53
C LEU A 126 -4.49 -15.86 38.76
N ALA A 127 -4.19 -17.13 39.04
CA ALA A 127 -4.71 -17.77 40.26
C ALA A 127 -3.95 -17.30 41.51
N LYS A 128 -4.68 -17.03 42.62
CA LYS A 128 -4.11 -16.76 43.94
C LYS A 128 -3.85 -18.09 44.64
N PRO A 129 -2.65 -18.35 45.23
CA PRO A 129 -1.45 -17.53 45.22
C PRO A 129 -0.73 -17.60 43.86
N TRP A 130 -0.18 -16.49 43.39
CA TRP A 130 0.53 -16.39 42.12
C TRP A 130 2.04 -16.64 42.24
N ASN A 131 2.69 -16.85 41.12
CA ASN A 131 4.14 -16.86 41.01
C ASN A 131 4.63 -15.45 40.59
N ASP A 132 5.44 -14.83 41.43
CA ASP A 132 5.93 -13.45 41.24
C ASP A 132 6.67 -13.28 39.92
N ALA A 133 7.56 -14.21 39.57
CA ALA A 133 8.33 -14.15 38.32
C ALA A 133 7.43 -14.21 37.07
N LYS A 134 6.37 -15.06 37.12
CA LYS A 134 5.39 -15.15 36.03
C LYS A 134 4.56 -13.88 35.92
N LEU A 135 4.09 -13.33 37.07
CA LEU A 135 3.32 -12.09 37.09
C LEU A 135 4.11 -10.93 36.46
N ILE A 136 5.34 -10.73 36.94
CA ILE A 136 6.21 -9.65 36.42
C ILE A 136 6.49 -9.82 34.94
N ALA A 137 6.80 -11.04 34.49
CA ALA A 137 7.06 -11.31 33.04
C ALA A 137 5.82 -11.00 32.18
N THR A 138 4.62 -11.42 32.64
CA THR A 138 3.35 -11.17 31.95
C THR A 138 3.06 -9.67 31.87
N VAL A 139 3.12 -8.96 33.01
CA VAL A 139 2.85 -7.53 33.06
C VAL A 139 3.82 -6.72 32.18
N ARG A 140 5.11 -7.01 32.24
CA ARG A 140 6.10 -6.35 31.35
C ARG A 140 5.83 -6.60 29.88
N SER A 141 5.45 -7.81 29.51
CA SER A 141 5.08 -8.14 28.12
C SER A 141 3.86 -7.35 27.66
N LEU A 142 2.83 -7.23 28.52
CA LEU A 142 1.61 -6.49 28.22
C LEU A 142 1.85 -4.98 28.12
N LEU A 143 2.63 -4.39 29.03
CA LEU A 143 3.05 -2.99 28.95
C LEU A 143 3.80 -2.72 27.64
N ARG A 144 4.75 -3.57 27.30
CA ARG A 144 5.52 -3.44 26.05
C ARG A 144 4.63 -3.51 24.82
N MET A 145 3.68 -4.44 24.77
CA MET A 145 2.71 -4.52 23.67
C MET A 145 1.85 -3.26 23.57
N ARG A 146 1.42 -2.70 24.72
CA ARG A 146 0.62 -1.47 24.76
C ARG A 146 1.39 -0.26 24.24
N GLU A 147 2.66 -0.12 24.65
CA GLU A 147 3.56 0.93 24.14
C GLU A 147 3.71 0.84 22.60
N LEU A 148 4.04 -0.34 22.09
CA LEU A 148 4.24 -0.53 20.65
C LEU A 148 2.98 -0.15 19.86
N ARG A 149 1.79 -0.55 20.31
CA ARG A 149 0.52 -0.18 19.67
C ARG A 149 0.27 1.33 19.72
N ALA A 150 0.53 1.96 20.87
CA ALA A 150 0.35 3.40 21.01
C ALA A 150 1.31 4.18 20.11
N ASP A 151 2.55 3.73 19.95
CA ASP A 151 3.53 4.33 19.05
C ASP A 151 3.12 4.16 17.59
N GLU A 152 2.65 2.98 17.18
CA GLU A 152 2.11 2.73 15.83
C GLU A 152 0.92 3.64 15.50
N GLU A 153 -0.01 3.84 16.45
CA GLU A 153 -1.16 4.72 16.26
C GLU A 153 -0.75 6.20 16.17
N ARG A 154 0.21 6.62 16.99
CA ARG A 154 0.78 7.99 16.91
C ARG A 154 1.41 8.23 15.55
N GLU A 155 2.31 7.34 15.13
CA GLU A 155 2.95 7.44 13.83
C GLU A 155 1.93 7.46 12.69
N ARG A 156 0.90 6.61 12.77
CA ARG A 156 -0.20 6.59 11.79
C ARG A 156 -0.96 7.91 11.76
N THR A 157 -1.22 8.48 12.92
CA THR A 157 -1.93 9.77 13.04
C THR A 157 -1.08 10.92 12.49
N GLU A 158 0.21 10.98 12.81
CA GLU A 158 1.14 11.99 12.28
C GLU A 158 1.28 11.87 10.76
N ARG A 159 1.40 10.64 10.24
CA ARG A 159 1.42 10.38 8.78
C ARG A 159 0.15 10.90 8.11
N ASN A 160 -1.02 10.63 8.67
CA ASN A 160 -2.28 11.11 8.12
C ASN A 160 -2.37 12.64 8.14
N ARG A 161 -1.98 13.28 9.25
CA ARG A 161 -1.91 14.75 9.36
C ARG A 161 -0.98 15.36 8.32
N SER A 162 0.19 14.77 8.11
CA SER A 162 1.16 15.21 7.09
C SER A 162 0.58 15.10 5.67
N ARG A 163 -0.12 14.00 5.35
CA ARG A 163 -0.81 13.81 4.05
C ARG A 163 -1.90 14.84 3.84
N GLU A 164 -2.74 15.06 4.84
CA GLU A 164 -3.80 16.07 4.77
C GLU A 164 -3.25 17.48 4.60
N ALA A 165 -2.18 17.83 5.32
CA ALA A 165 -1.53 19.11 5.19
C ALA A 165 -0.99 19.32 3.76
N LEU A 166 -0.36 18.30 3.18
CA LEU A 166 0.14 18.35 1.80
C LEU A 166 -1.02 18.49 0.79
N ALA A 167 -2.12 17.75 0.99
CA ALA A 167 -3.30 17.83 0.13
C ALA A 167 -4.05 19.16 0.22
N ARG A 168 -4.03 19.81 1.39
CA ARG A 168 -4.61 21.17 1.57
C ARG A 168 -3.76 22.26 0.94
N ALA A 169 -2.42 22.10 1.00
CA ALA A 169 -1.47 23.09 0.50
C ALA A 169 -1.28 23.04 -1.03
N HIS A 170 -1.51 21.90 -1.66
CA HIS A 170 -1.19 21.64 -3.07
C HIS A 170 -2.31 20.91 -3.81
N ASP A 171 -2.45 21.18 -5.11
CA ASP A 171 -3.33 20.42 -5.99
C ASP A 171 -2.67 19.09 -6.36
N LEU A 172 -3.03 18.05 -5.64
CA LEU A 172 -2.54 16.68 -5.85
C LEU A 172 -3.33 15.89 -6.90
N ARG A 173 -4.18 16.55 -7.67
CA ARG A 173 -4.97 15.93 -8.76
C ARG A 173 -5.77 14.71 -8.34
N GLY A 174 -6.21 14.66 -7.08
CA GLY A 174 -7.00 13.56 -6.54
C GLY A 174 -6.24 12.22 -6.47
N ILE A 175 -4.90 12.25 -6.32
CA ILE A 175 -4.14 11.02 -6.06
C ILE A 175 -4.54 10.42 -4.71
N VAL A 176 -4.72 9.10 -4.68
CA VAL A 176 -5.03 8.35 -3.47
C VAL A 176 -3.85 7.44 -3.14
N TYR A 177 -3.37 7.52 -1.92
CA TYR A 177 -2.30 6.68 -1.38
C TYR A 177 -2.34 6.65 0.14
N ALA A 178 -1.78 5.59 0.72
CA ALA A 178 -1.65 5.37 2.16
C ALA A 178 -0.20 5.04 2.58
N SER A 179 0.65 4.62 1.64
CA SER A 179 2.02 4.20 1.91
C SER A 179 2.99 5.38 2.06
N ASP A 180 4.03 5.17 2.88
CA ASP A 180 5.11 6.14 3.04
C ASP A 180 5.99 6.23 1.78
N SER A 181 6.07 5.15 1.02
CA SER A 181 6.80 5.15 -0.25
C SER A 181 6.18 6.14 -1.25
N MET A 182 4.84 6.14 -1.38
CA MET A 182 4.15 7.12 -2.21
C MET A 182 4.14 8.53 -1.62
N GLN A 183 4.05 8.66 -0.29
CA GLN A 183 4.19 9.95 0.37
C GLN A 183 5.50 10.64 -0.02
N ARG A 184 6.63 9.91 -0.02
CA ARG A 184 7.94 10.45 -0.45
C ARG A 184 7.93 10.89 -1.92
N VAL A 185 7.36 10.06 -2.82
CA VAL A 185 7.27 10.39 -4.25
C VAL A 185 6.42 11.64 -4.47
N VAL A 186 5.25 11.74 -3.84
CA VAL A 186 4.34 12.89 -3.96
C VAL A 186 4.97 14.15 -3.37
N SER A 187 5.61 14.05 -2.20
CA SER A 187 6.29 15.18 -1.56
C SER A 187 7.41 15.71 -2.44
N LEU A 188 8.25 14.85 -3.02
CA LEU A 188 9.31 15.24 -3.93
C LEU A 188 8.74 15.84 -5.23
N ALA A 189 7.65 15.26 -5.77
CA ALA A 189 6.96 15.80 -6.95
C ALA A 189 6.47 17.23 -6.72
N VAL A 190 5.88 17.51 -5.55
CA VAL A 190 5.45 18.84 -5.15
C VAL A 190 6.64 19.81 -4.98
N GLN A 191 7.71 19.35 -4.34
CA GLN A 191 8.92 20.14 -4.09
C GLN A 191 9.60 20.59 -5.39
N ILE A 192 9.67 19.72 -6.40
CA ILE A 192 10.30 20.03 -7.68
C ILE A 192 9.36 20.72 -8.68
N ALA A 193 8.06 20.75 -8.41
CA ALA A 193 7.07 21.32 -9.31
C ALA A 193 7.38 22.78 -9.73
N PRO A 194 7.81 23.70 -8.83
CA PRO A 194 8.12 25.10 -9.20
C PRO A 194 9.38 25.25 -10.07
N SER A 195 10.23 24.23 -10.15
CA SER A 195 11.45 24.26 -10.98
C SER A 195 11.13 23.99 -12.45
N GLU A 196 12.03 24.39 -13.35
CA GLU A 196 11.90 24.13 -14.80
C GLU A 196 12.75 22.93 -15.26
N VAL A 197 13.40 22.23 -14.33
CA VAL A 197 14.27 21.10 -14.67
C VAL A 197 13.48 19.94 -15.27
N PRO A 198 14.06 19.20 -16.23
CA PRO A 198 13.51 17.94 -16.69
C PRO A 198 13.42 16.91 -15.55
N VAL A 199 12.37 16.10 -15.59
CA VAL A 199 12.11 15.04 -14.59
C VAL A 199 11.89 13.73 -15.30
N LEU A 200 12.58 12.69 -14.85
CA LEU A 200 12.36 11.32 -15.27
C LEU A 200 11.55 10.57 -14.21
N ILE A 201 10.39 10.04 -14.60
CA ILE A 201 9.51 9.26 -13.74
C ILE A 201 9.64 7.79 -14.11
N THR A 202 10.26 6.98 -13.26
CA THR A 202 10.45 5.56 -13.49
C THR A 202 9.43 4.72 -12.73
N GLY A 203 9.18 3.51 -13.20
CA GLY A 203 8.29 2.56 -12.53
C GLY A 203 7.46 1.70 -13.48
N PRO A 204 6.88 0.59 -12.98
CA PRO A 204 6.17 -0.36 -13.83
C PRO A 204 4.90 0.23 -14.46
N ASN A 205 4.40 -0.48 -15.49
CA ASN A 205 3.16 -0.08 -16.17
C ASN A 205 1.98 -0.10 -15.19
N GLY A 206 1.13 0.93 -15.29
CA GLY A 206 -0.03 1.07 -14.43
C GLY A 206 0.27 1.51 -12.99
N ALA A 207 1.52 1.83 -12.62
CA ALA A 207 1.89 2.27 -11.28
C ALA A 207 1.41 3.69 -10.91
N GLY A 208 1.06 4.52 -11.91
CA GLY A 208 0.57 5.89 -11.70
C GLY A 208 1.56 7.00 -12.08
N LYS A 209 2.55 6.72 -12.94
CA LYS A 209 3.54 7.70 -13.44
C LYS A 209 2.90 8.97 -14.00
N GLU A 210 1.84 8.80 -14.77
CA GLU A 210 1.08 9.92 -15.38
C GLU A 210 0.48 10.85 -14.30
N LYS A 211 -0.03 10.29 -13.20
CA LYS A 211 -0.59 11.07 -12.09
C LYS A 211 0.48 11.93 -11.41
N ILE A 212 1.70 11.43 -11.29
CA ILE A 212 2.84 12.20 -10.77
C ILE A 212 3.20 13.36 -11.70
N ALA A 213 3.20 13.13 -13.02
CA ALA A 213 3.42 14.21 -14.00
C ALA A 213 2.34 15.31 -13.91
N GLU A 214 1.07 14.93 -13.71
CA GLU A 214 -0.03 15.88 -13.49
C GLU A 214 0.18 16.73 -12.23
N ILE A 215 0.64 16.14 -11.13
CA ILE A 215 0.94 16.84 -9.87
C ILE A 215 2.08 17.85 -10.09
N ILE A 216 3.15 17.43 -10.75
CA ILE A 216 4.29 18.32 -11.07
C ILE A 216 3.83 19.51 -11.92
N HIS A 217 3.01 19.27 -12.94
CA HIS A 217 2.47 20.34 -13.76
C HIS A 217 1.56 21.28 -12.96
N ALA A 218 0.64 20.73 -12.13
CA ALA A 218 -0.30 21.50 -11.33
C ALA A 218 0.39 22.42 -10.29
N GLY A 219 1.53 22.00 -9.74
CA GLY A 219 2.34 22.80 -8.82
C GLY A 219 3.37 23.71 -9.51
N SER A 220 3.47 23.67 -10.85
CA SER A 220 4.49 24.42 -11.61
C SER A 220 4.09 25.86 -11.88
N ARG A 221 5.07 26.68 -12.32
CA ARG A 221 4.82 28.02 -12.85
C ARG A 221 3.95 27.99 -14.12
N ARG A 222 3.88 26.84 -14.81
CA ARG A 222 3.12 26.61 -16.04
C ARG A 222 1.74 25.96 -15.80
N LYS A 223 1.24 25.94 -14.57
CA LYS A 223 -0.03 25.26 -14.21
C LYS A 223 -1.28 25.69 -14.99
N TYR A 224 -1.27 26.90 -15.55
CA TYR A 224 -2.36 27.43 -16.39
C TYR A 224 -2.06 27.30 -17.90
N LYS A 225 -0.96 26.69 -18.28
CA LYS A 225 -0.54 26.45 -19.65
C LYS A 225 -0.83 25.01 -20.05
N PRO A 226 -0.77 24.64 -21.34
CA PRO A 226 -1.06 23.28 -21.78
C PRO A 226 -0.16 22.23 -21.11
N LEU A 227 -0.76 21.11 -20.70
CA LEU A 227 -0.08 19.85 -20.43
C LEU A 227 -0.37 18.89 -21.59
N VAL A 228 0.56 18.78 -22.52
CA VAL A 228 0.45 17.87 -23.66
C VAL A 228 1.04 16.53 -23.28
N LYS A 229 0.25 15.45 -23.41
CA LYS A 229 0.67 14.09 -23.06
C LYS A 229 0.85 13.28 -24.34
N VAL A 230 1.94 12.53 -24.40
CA VAL A 230 2.27 11.64 -25.53
C VAL A 230 2.76 10.31 -24.95
N ASN A 231 2.16 9.22 -25.39
CA ASN A 231 2.66 7.88 -25.09
C ASN A 231 3.40 7.35 -26.34
N ALA A 232 4.72 7.31 -26.26
CA ALA A 232 5.55 6.84 -27.38
C ALA A 232 5.33 5.35 -27.69
N GLY A 233 4.98 4.53 -26.69
CA GLY A 233 4.69 3.12 -26.89
C GLY A 233 3.35 2.81 -27.58
N ALA A 234 2.46 3.82 -27.69
CA ALA A 234 1.17 3.66 -28.35
C ALA A 234 1.18 4.11 -29.84
N ILE A 235 2.28 4.70 -30.30
CA ILE A 235 2.44 5.24 -31.65
C ILE A 235 3.39 4.33 -32.44
N PRO A 236 3.06 3.94 -33.67
CA PRO A 236 4.01 3.23 -34.51
C PRO A 236 5.34 3.99 -34.68
N ASP A 237 6.47 3.28 -34.67
CA ASP A 237 7.81 3.87 -34.68
C ASP A 237 8.02 4.87 -35.81
N GLU A 238 7.46 4.59 -37.01
CA GLU A 238 7.54 5.44 -38.20
C GLU A 238 6.81 6.78 -38.06
N LEU A 239 5.82 6.84 -37.14
CA LEU A 239 4.98 8.02 -36.92
C LEU A 239 5.38 8.83 -35.67
N ILE A 240 6.18 8.28 -34.77
CA ILE A 240 6.57 8.94 -33.51
C ILE A 240 7.22 10.31 -33.79
N GLU A 241 8.16 10.37 -34.74
CA GLU A 241 8.85 11.61 -35.07
C GLU A 241 7.88 12.66 -35.64
N SER A 242 6.97 12.25 -36.53
CA SER A 242 5.97 13.16 -37.11
C SER A 242 4.96 13.66 -36.09
N GLU A 243 4.61 12.82 -35.10
CA GLU A 243 3.78 13.24 -33.96
C GLU A 243 4.50 14.24 -33.06
N LEU A 244 5.75 14.00 -32.72
CA LEU A 244 6.50 14.84 -31.78
C LEU A 244 6.89 16.17 -32.39
N PHE A 245 7.48 16.12 -33.59
CA PHE A 245 8.12 17.29 -34.24
C PHE A 245 7.26 17.93 -35.34
N GLY A 246 6.19 17.23 -35.78
CA GLY A 246 5.38 17.68 -36.91
C GLY A 246 5.97 17.28 -38.28
N ALA A 247 5.19 17.47 -39.33
CA ALA A 247 5.58 17.17 -40.69
C ALA A 247 5.01 18.17 -41.67
N GLU A 248 5.80 18.53 -42.68
CA GLU A 248 5.36 19.31 -43.83
C GLU A 248 4.68 18.38 -44.87
N PRO A 249 3.82 18.93 -45.71
CA PRO A 249 3.25 18.17 -46.83
C PRO A 249 4.34 17.56 -47.70
N GLY A 250 4.24 16.26 -48.01
CA GLY A 250 5.23 15.53 -48.78
C GLY A 250 6.44 14.99 -48.01
N ALA A 251 6.51 15.15 -46.69
CA ALA A 251 7.62 14.68 -45.84
C ALA A 251 7.80 13.15 -45.88
N PHE A 252 6.72 12.39 -46.09
CA PHE A 252 6.72 10.93 -46.28
C PHE A 252 5.49 10.49 -47.06
N THR A 253 5.47 9.25 -47.53
CA THR A 253 4.36 8.66 -48.27
C THR A 253 3.05 8.75 -47.46
N GLY A 254 2.07 9.54 -47.95
CA GLY A 254 0.80 9.79 -47.26
C GLY A 254 0.73 11.10 -46.45
N SER A 255 1.82 11.86 -46.33
CA SER A 255 1.81 13.20 -45.73
C SER A 255 1.28 14.23 -46.70
N THR A 256 -0.05 14.37 -46.83
CA THR A 256 -0.71 15.30 -47.75
C THR A 256 -1.02 16.66 -47.13
N ARG A 257 -0.95 16.79 -45.81
CA ARG A 257 -1.29 18.00 -45.07
C ARG A 257 -0.23 18.33 -44.02
N LEU A 258 -0.13 19.63 -43.72
CA LEU A 258 0.67 20.10 -42.58
C LEU A 258 0.24 19.44 -41.28
N ARG A 259 1.18 18.89 -40.51
CA ARG A 259 0.97 18.33 -39.19
C ARG A 259 1.73 19.14 -38.15
N ILE A 260 1.02 19.72 -37.21
CA ILE A 260 1.60 20.42 -36.03
C ILE A 260 2.08 19.37 -35.03
N GLY A 261 3.37 19.46 -34.64
CA GLY A 261 3.98 18.54 -33.68
C GLY A 261 3.56 18.81 -32.21
N ARG A 262 3.75 17.82 -31.37
CA ARG A 262 3.44 17.93 -29.92
C ARG A 262 4.31 18.97 -29.22
N PHE A 263 5.56 19.18 -29.65
CA PHE A 263 6.41 20.24 -29.11
C PHE A 263 5.85 21.62 -29.41
N GLU A 264 5.33 21.85 -30.62
CA GLU A 264 4.66 23.12 -30.95
C GLU A 264 3.38 23.31 -30.13
N ALA A 265 2.57 22.25 -30.02
CA ALA A 265 1.33 22.28 -29.22
C ALA A 265 1.58 22.52 -27.73
N ALA A 266 2.76 22.12 -27.23
CA ALA A 266 3.15 22.31 -25.83
C ALA A 266 3.87 23.64 -25.58
N HIS A 267 4.03 24.50 -26.59
CA HIS A 267 4.76 25.77 -26.44
C HIS A 267 4.25 26.62 -25.28
N GLY A 268 5.15 27.11 -24.45
CA GLY A 268 4.86 27.83 -23.20
C GLY A 268 4.35 26.96 -22.06
N GLY A 269 4.10 25.65 -22.31
CA GLY A 269 3.53 24.69 -21.38
C GLY A 269 4.48 23.57 -20.97
N THR A 270 3.91 22.38 -20.77
CA THR A 270 4.62 21.15 -20.37
C THR A 270 4.31 20.02 -21.35
N LEU A 271 5.33 19.30 -21.76
CA LEU A 271 5.20 18.06 -22.53
C LEU A 271 5.53 16.87 -21.62
N PHE A 272 4.60 15.94 -21.50
CA PHE A 272 4.81 14.67 -20.83
C PHE A 272 4.98 13.56 -21.87
N LEU A 273 6.17 12.94 -21.88
CA LEU A 273 6.54 11.84 -22.77
C LEU A 273 6.55 10.54 -21.98
N ASP A 274 5.51 9.73 -22.15
CA ASP A 274 5.45 8.39 -21.56
C ASP A 274 6.12 7.36 -22.47
N GLU A 275 6.75 6.33 -21.88
CA GLU A 275 7.48 5.25 -22.54
C GLU A 275 8.64 5.76 -23.43
N ILE A 276 9.44 6.71 -22.88
CA ILE A 276 10.54 7.34 -23.63
C ILE A 276 11.59 6.33 -24.16
N GLY A 277 11.70 5.16 -23.51
CA GLY A 277 12.59 4.08 -23.95
C GLY A 277 12.29 3.54 -25.35
N ASN A 278 11.10 3.80 -25.89
CA ASN A 278 10.68 3.34 -27.21
C ASN A 278 11.04 4.32 -28.36
N LEU A 279 11.69 5.45 -28.05
CA LEU A 279 12.11 6.38 -29.10
C LEU A 279 13.20 5.78 -30.01
N SER A 280 13.04 5.95 -31.35
CA SER A 280 14.07 5.64 -32.33
C SER A 280 15.36 6.42 -32.06
N ALA A 281 16.50 5.96 -32.53
CA ALA A 281 17.77 6.68 -32.42
C ALA A 281 17.70 8.10 -33.00
N ALA A 282 16.97 8.29 -34.11
CA ALA A 282 16.74 9.60 -34.70
C ALA A 282 15.84 10.49 -33.81
N GLY A 283 14.77 9.93 -33.26
CA GLY A 283 13.90 10.61 -32.30
C GLY A 283 14.64 11.05 -31.05
N GLN A 284 15.54 10.20 -30.52
CA GLN A 284 16.40 10.53 -29.36
C GLN A 284 17.34 11.71 -29.66
N MET A 285 17.94 11.75 -30.86
CA MET A 285 18.82 12.88 -31.28
C MET A 285 18.04 14.19 -31.41
N LYS A 286 16.85 14.17 -32.03
CA LYS A 286 16.00 15.36 -32.15
C LYS A 286 15.53 15.86 -30.78
N LEU A 287 15.12 14.94 -29.90
CA LEU A 287 14.72 15.28 -28.53
C LEU A 287 15.88 15.94 -27.76
N LEU A 288 17.09 15.40 -27.88
CA LEU A 288 18.28 15.98 -27.25
C LEU A 288 18.52 17.41 -27.73
N ARG A 289 18.40 17.69 -29.08
CA ARG A 289 18.52 19.05 -29.60
C ARG A 289 17.49 20.00 -29.01
N VAL A 290 16.22 19.60 -28.94
CA VAL A 290 15.17 20.42 -28.32
C VAL A 290 15.47 20.70 -26.84
N LEU A 291 15.94 19.71 -26.09
CA LEU A 291 16.28 19.86 -24.67
C LEU A 291 17.52 20.75 -24.43
N GLN A 292 18.42 20.85 -25.42
CA GLN A 292 19.64 21.66 -25.32
C GLN A 292 19.41 23.10 -25.75
N THR A 293 18.77 23.33 -26.90
CA THR A 293 18.67 24.63 -27.57
C THR A 293 17.24 25.17 -27.61
N GLY A 294 16.23 24.36 -27.38
CA GLY A 294 14.83 24.72 -27.62
C GLY A 294 14.45 24.70 -29.11
N GLU A 295 15.30 24.15 -29.98
CA GLU A 295 15.15 24.21 -31.43
C GLU A 295 14.89 22.83 -32.04
N PHE A 296 14.06 22.80 -33.08
CA PHE A 296 13.77 21.61 -33.86
C PHE A 296 13.33 21.97 -35.27
N GLU A 297 13.25 20.97 -36.12
CA GLU A 297 12.76 21.07 -37.49
C GLU A 297 11.64 20.06 -37.69
N ARG A 298 10.58 20.43 -38.42
CA ARG A 298 9.56 19.48 -38.86
C ARG A 298 10.14 18.48 -39.85
N LEU A 299 9.54 17.30 -39.94
CA LEU A 299 9.92 16.35 -40.98
C LEU A 299 9.64 16.97 -42.35
N GLY A 300 10.62 16.82 -43.28
CA GLY A 300 10.54 17.41 -44.62
C GLY A 300 10.82 18.90 -44.72
N SER A 301 11.25 19.54 -43.61
CA SER A 301 11.61 20.95 -43.59
C SER A 301 13.02 21.16 -43.00
N SER A 302 13.71 22.18 -43.54
CA SER A 302 14.95 22.70 -42.95
C SER A 302 14.74 23.99 -42.15
N GLU A 303 13.48 24.43 -41.97
CA GLU A 303 13.14 25.60 -41.16
C GLU A 303 13.28 25.30 -39.67
N THR A 304 14.25 25.97 -39.04
CA THR A 304 14.44 25.85 -37.59
C THR A 304 13.32 26.58 -36.85
N ARG A 305 12.65 25.88 -35.95
CA ARG A 305 11.60 26.38 -35.09
C ARG A 305 12.06 26.37 -33.64
N ARG A 306 11.63 27.36 -32.87
CA ARG A 306 12.00 27.47 -31.46
C ARG A 306 10.79 27.31 -30.55
N VAL A 307 10.95 26.49 -29.50
CA VAL A 307 9.92 26.24 -28.49
C VAL A 307 10.48 26.40 -27.09
N ASP A 308 9.63 26.89 -26.19
CA ASP A 308 9.86 26.90 -24.75
C ASP A 308 8.90 25.88 -24.11
N VAL A 309 9.43 24.70 -23.74
CA VAL A 309 8.62 23.61 -23.22
C VAL A 309 9.34 22.95 -22.05
N ARG A 310 8.64 22.83 -20.91
CA ARG A 310 9.12 21.97 -19.82
C ARG A 310 8.85 20.52 -20.18
N VAL A 311 9.87 19.65 -20.12
CA VAL A 311 9.74 18.23 -20.47
C VAL A 311 9.73 17.38 -19.21
N LEU A 312 8.71 16.52 -19.10
CA LEU A 312 8.60 15.44 -18.11
C LEU A 312 8.62 14.12 -18.89
N CYS A 313 9.47 13.19 -18.49
CA CYS A 313 9.60 11.89 -19.14
C CYS A 313 9.16 10.78 -18.22
N ALA A 314 8.58 9.71 -18.75
CA ALA A 314 8.30 8.50 -18.01
C ALA A 314 8.74 7.24 -18.75
N THR A 315 9.09 6.19 -18.02
CA THR A 315 9.45 4.89 -18.58
C THR A 315 9.24 3.76 -17.59
N ASN A 316 8.95 2.58 -18.10
CA ASN A 316 9.00 1.32 -17.37
C ASN A 316 10.30 0.54 -17.64
N ALA A 317 11.09 0.97 -18.65
CA ALA A 317 12.32 0.31 -19.05
C ALA A 317 13.49 0.70 -18.13
N ASP A 318 14.42 -0.21 -17.95
CA ASP A 318 15.72 0.07 -17.38
C ASP A 318 16.59 0.79 -18.41
N LEU A 319 16.64 2.12 -18.33
CA LEU A 319 17.43 2.93 -19.27
C LEU A 319 18.92 2.71 -19.13
N GLN A 320 19.44 2.34 -17.96
CA GLN A 320 20.86 2.03 -17.78
C GLN A 320 21.23 0.77 -18.58
N GLN A 321 20.38 -0.24 -18.52
CA GLN A 321 20.56 -1.43 -19.32
C GLN A 321 20.40 -1.15 -20.83
N ALA A 322 19.48 -0.25 -21.22
CA ALA A 322 19.30 0.18 -22.61
C ALA A 322 20.54 0.95 -23.13
N ILE A 323 21.17 1.78 -22.28
CA ILE A 323 22.43 2.45 -22.59
C ILE A 323 23.55 1.42 -22.80
N ALA A 324 23.68 0.45 -21.91
CA ALA A 324 24.69 -0.60 -22.05
C ALA A 324 24.54 -1.44 -23.33
N ARG A 325 23.29 -1.61 -23.82
CA ARG A 325 22.99 -2.28 -25.10
C ARG A 325 23.11 -1.37 -26.33
N GLY A 326 23.36 -0.07 -26.16
CA GLY A 326 23.44 0.90 -27.25
C GLY A 326 22.08 1.27 -27.86
N THR A 327 20.95 0.91 -27.25
CA THR A 327 19.59 1.23 -27.71
C THR A 327 19.07 2.57 -27.19
N PHE A 328 19.69 3.11 -26.15
CA PHE A 328 19.39 4.43 -25.61
C PHE A 328 20.67 5.26 -25.44
N ARG A 329 20.62 6.54 -25.78
CA ARG A 329 21.79 7.43 -25.72
C ARG A 329 22.05 7.91 -24.31
N GLN A 330 23.30 7.82 -23.88
CA GLN A 330 23.75 8.27 -22.57
C GLN A 330 23.63 9.79 -22.38
N ASP A 331 23.91 10.58 -23.42
CA ASP A 331 23.82 12.04 -23.37
C ASP A 331 22.37 12.53 -23.18
N LEU A 332 21.40 11.86 -23.82
CA LEU A 332 19.98 12.12 -23.62
C LEU A 332 19.55 11.75 -22.19
N TYR A 333 20.00 10.60 -21.68
CA TYR A 333 19.67 10.18 -20.32
C TYR A 333 20.06 11.25 -19.28
N PHE A 334 21.29 11.76 -19.31
CA PHE A 334 21.73 12.80 -18.38
C PHE A 334 20.98 14.14 -18.54
N ARG A 335 20.39 14.36 -19.71
CA ARG A 335 19.61 15.59 -19.96
C ARG A 335 18.18 15.49 -19.43
N ILE A 336 17.56 14.27 -19.44
CA ILE A 336 16.19 14.05 -18.95
C ILE A 336 16.15 13.63 -17.50
N ALA A 337 17.17 12.99 -16.97
CA ALA A 337 17.25 12.46 -15.60
C ALA A 337 17.95 13.43 -14.64
N VAL A 338 17.63 14.73 -14.73
CA VAL A 338 18.15 15.73 -13.77
C VAL A 338 17.57 15.46 -12.38
N VAL A 339 16.29 15.12 -12.31
CA VAL A 339 15.64 14.55 -11.12
C VAL A 339 14.94 13.26 -11.53
N GLU A 340 15.17 12.21 -10.76
CA GLU A 340 14.49 10.93 -10.96
C GLU A 340 13.48 10.66 -9.85
N LEU A 341 12.27 10.28 -10.23
CA LEU A 341 11.16 9.89 -9.35
C LEU A 341 10.78 8.44 -9.63
N ALA A 342 11.13 7.54 -8.73
CA ALA A 342 10.78 6.13 -8.84
C ALA A 342 9.42 5.86 -8.19
N VAL A 343 8.41 5.53 -9.01
CA VAL A 343 7.08 5.14 -8.54
C VAL A 343 7.09 3.64 -8.24
N PRO A 344 6.92 3.21 -6.98
CA PRO A 344 6.99 1.80 -6.61
C PRO A 344 5.82 1.00 -7.17
N PRO A 345 6.01 -0.30 -7.48
CA PRO A 345 4.91 -1.20 -7.85
C PRO A 345 3.93 -1.37 -6.69
N LEU A 346 2.66 -1.66 -7.00
CA LEU A 346 1.59 -1.74 -6.00
C LEU A 346 1.86 -2.83 -4.94
N ARG A 347 2.54 -3.94 -5.30
CA ARG A 347 2.97 -4.99 -4.37
C ARG A 347 3.92 -4.52 -3.26
N GLN A 348 4.68 -3.44 -3.49
CA GLN A 348 5.61 -2.85 -2.51
C GLN A 348 4.95 -1.74 -1.66
N ARG A 349 3.67 -1.45 -1.91
CA ARG A 349 2.87 -0.46 -1.20
C ARG A 349 1.47 -0.99 -0.92
N ARG A 350 1.41 -2.13 -0.24
CA ARG A 350 0.15 -2.85 0.04
C ARG A 350 -0.88 -2.02 0.80
N GLU A 351 -0.42 -1.07 1.61
CA GLU A 351 -1.27 -0.10 2.31
C GLU A 351 -2.13 0.74 1.34
N ASP A 352 -1.65 0.98 0.12
CA ASP A 352 -2.39 1.72 -0.89
C ASP A 352 -3.54 0.91 -1.50
N VAL A 353 -3.50 -0.43 -1.43
CA VAL A 353 -4.45 -1.30 -2.13
C VAL A 353 -5.88 -1.02 -1.68
N LEU A 354 -6.14 -1.05 -0.37
CA LEU A 354 -7.49 -0.82 0.16
C LEU A 354 -7.92 0.64 -0.02
N ALA A 355 -7.03 1.60 0.19
CA ALA A 355 -7.32 3.01 -0.02
C ALA A 355 -7.73 3.32 -1.47
N LEU A 356 -7.00 2.74 -2.44
CA LEU A 356 -7.32 2.83 -3.86
C LEU A 356 -8.63 2.10 -4.20
N ALA A 357 -8.82 0.89 -3.64
CA ALA A 357 -10.02 0.12 -3.87
C ALA A 357 -11.27 0.86 -3.39
N ASP A 358 -11.25 1.39 -2.17
CA ASP A 358 -12.35 2.19 -1.63
C ASP A 358 -12.63 3.46 -2.45
N ALA A 359 -11.59 4.09 -3.00
CA ALA A 359 -11.74 5.25 -3.88
C ALA A 359 -12.33 4.89 -5.27
N PHE A 360 -12.09 3.67 -5.77
CA PHE A 360 -12.61 3.23 -7.06
C PHE A 360 -14.01 2.64 -6.98
N VAL A 361 -14.41 2.11 -5.82
CA VAL A 361 -15.77 1.62 -5.58
C VAL A 361 -16.71 2.80 -5.45
N LYS A 362 -17.73 2.86 -6.31
CA LYS A 362 -18.74 3.93 -6.30
C LYS A 362 -19.96 3.50 -5.50
N ALA A 363 -20.50 4.42 -4.68
CA ALA A 363 -21.75 4.20 -3.98
C ALA A 363 -22.88 3.80 -4.96
N PRO A 364 -23.83 2.93 -4.58
CA PRO A 364 -24.02 2.39 -3.23
C PRO A 364 -23.14 1.17 -2.88
N LYS A 365 -22.31 0.67 -3.80
CA LYS A 365 -21.54 -0.58 -3.64
C LYS A 365 -20.46 -0.48 -2.57
N LYS A 366 -20.19 -1.62 -1.91
CA LYS A 366 -19.15 -1.77 -0.87
C LYS A 366 -18.40 -3.10 -1.05
N LEU A 367 -17.17 -3.16 -0.57
CA LEU A 367 -16.38 -4.40 -0.52
C LEU A 367 -16.70 -5.17 0.77
N ASP A 368 -16.92 -6.50 0.67
CA ASP A 368 -16.98 -7.36 1.86
C ASP A 368 -15.58 -7.68 2.41
N GLU A 369 -15.53 -8.32 3.57
CA GLU A 369 -14.26 -8.71 4.22
C GLU A 369 -13.48 -9.72 3.37
N GLY A 370 -14.15 -10.64 2.68
CA GLY A 370 -13.52 -11.61 1.78
C GLY A 370 -12.87 -10.93 0.58
N ALA A 371 -13.53 -9.92 -0.01
CA ALA A 371 -12.96 -9.11 -1.08
C ALA A 371 -11.75 -8.30 -0.60
N ARG A 372 -11.83 -7.68 0.59
CA ARG A 372 -10.71 -6.93 1.18
C ARG A 372 -9.50 -7.84 1.41
N ALA A 373 -9.69 -9.02 1.97
CA ALA A 373 -8.64 -10.00 2.19
C ALA A 373 -8.00 -10.46 0.86
N ALA A 374 -8.83 -10.74 -0.16
CA ALA A 374 -8.36 -11.15 -1.49
C ALA A 374 -7.57 -10.03 -2.20
N LEU A 375 -8.00 -8.76 -2.08
CA LEU A 375 -7.28 -7.61 -2.61
C LEU A 375 -5.88 -7.47 -2.00
N LEU A 376 -5.74 -7.69 -0.69
CA LEU A 376 -4.44 -7.63 0.01
C LEU A 376 -3.52 -8.81 -0.32
N ALA A 377 -4.08 -9.97 -0.63
CA ALA A 377 -3.33 -11.18 -0.97
C ALA A 377 -2.79 -11.18 -2.41
N HIS A 378 -3.36 -10.39 -3.31
CA HIS A 378 -3.00 -10.37 -4.73
C HIS A 378 -1.71 -9.57 -4.99
N GLU A 379 -0.88 -10.02 -5.94
CA GLU A 379 0.44 -9.42 -6.27
C GLU A 379 0.38 -8.21 -7.21
N TRP A 380 -0.74 -7.96 -7.84
CA TRP A 380 -1.00 -6.80 -8.72
C TRP A 380 0.03 -6.59 -9.83
N PRO A 381 0.27 -7.56 -10.73
CA PRO A 381 1.22 -7.41 -11.83
C PRO A 381 0.90 -6.22 -12.74
N GLY A 382 -0.37 -5.89 -12.97
CA GLY A 382 -0.83 -4.71 -13.70
C GLY A 382 -1.00 -3.45 -12.84
N ASN A 383 -0.55 -3.49 -11.58
CA ASN A 383 -0.56 -2.36 -10.63
C ASN A 383 -1.95 -1.71 -10.46
N VAL A 384 -1.99 -0.38 -10.33
CA VAL A 384 -3.24 0.39 -10.11
C VAL A 384 -4.21 0.26 -11.28
N ARG A 385 -3.70 0.13 -12.51
CA ARG A 385 -4.55 -0.05 -13.70
C ARG A 385 -5.32 -1.38 -13.64
N GLU A 386 -4.69 -2.46 -13.21
CA GLU A 386 -5.35 -3.75 -13.01
C GLU A 386 -6.40 -3.66 -11.89
N LEU A 387 -6.03 -3.09 -10.73
CA LEU A 387 -6.93 -2.90 -9.61
C LEU A 387 -8.19 -2.12 -10.04
N GLN A 388 -8.01 -0.99 -10.71
CA GLN A 388 -9.11 -0.16 -11.22
C GLN A 388 -10.01 -0.93 -12.19
N ASN A 389 -9.42 -1.67 -13.13
CA ASN A 389 -10.18 -2.44 -14.12
C ASN A 389 -10.98 -3.57 -13.47
N ARG A 390 -10.41 -4.30 -12.48
CA ARG A 390 -11.11 -5.35 -11.76
C ARG A 390 -12.31 -4.81 -10.97
N ILE A 391 -12.11 -3.69 -10.25
CA ILE A 391 -13.19 -3.03 -9.51
C ILE A 391 -14.26 -2.49 -10.47
N ALA A 392 -13.88 -1.83 -11.55
CA ALA A 392 -14.81 -1.32 -12.54
C ALA A 392 -15.65 -2.45 -13.16
N ARG A 393 -15.02 -3.58 -13.52
CA ARG A 393 -15.72 -4.78 -14.00
C ARG A 393 -16.67 -5.34 -12.96
N ALA A 394 -16.21 -5.55 -11.72
CA ALA A 394 -17.04 -6.06 -10.63
C ALA A 394 -18.26 -5.14 -10.37
N THR A 395 -18.02 -3.84 -10.37
CA THR A 395 -19.08 -2.83 -10.18
C THR A 395 -20.14 -2.88 -11.30
N ALA A 396 -19.73 -3.17 -12.55
CA ALA A 396 -20.62 -3.22 -13.70
C ALA A 396 -21.41 -4.54 -13.78
N VAL A 397 -20.86 -5.66 -13.32
CA VAL A 397 -21.43 -7.01 -13.50
C VAL A 397 -22.21 -7.47 -12.27
N SER A 398 -21.78 -7.11 -11.05
CA SER A 398 -22.48 -7.49 -9.82
C SER A 398 -23.86 -6.84 -9.74
N THR A 399 -24.86 -7.62 -9.37
CA THR A 399 -26.26 -7.16 -9.19
C THR A 399 -26.55 -6.64 -7.78
N GLY A 400 -25.73 -7.00 -6.78
CA GLY A 400 -25.87 -6.58 -5.38
C GLY A 400 -25.06 -5.33 -5.05
N ASP A 401 -25.31 -4.77 -3.86
CA ASP A 401 -24.55 -3.62 -3.34
C ASP A 401 -23.24 -4.02 -2.67
N THR A 402 -22.99 -5.32 -2.51
CA THR A 402 -21.75 -5.86 -1.91
C THR A 402 -20.93 -6.58 -2.97
N LEU A 403 -19.68 -6.19 -3.13
CA LEU A 403 -18.71 -6.81 -4.03
C LEU A 403 -17.91 -7.86 -3.27
N THR A 404 -17.92 -9.09 -3.79
CA THR A 404 -17.19 -10.23 -3.24
C THR A 404 -15.86 -10.47 -3.95
N ALA A 405 -15.01 -11.33 -3.39
CA ALA A 405 -13.77 -11.76 -4.05
C ALA A 405 -14.03 -12.41 -5.42
N ALA A 406 -15.16 -13.11 -5.58
CA ALA A 406 -15.57 -13.71 -6.85
C ALA A 406 -15.91 -12.67 -7.91
N ASP A 407 -16.63 -11.59 -7.53
CA ASP A 407 -16.94 -10.47 -8.44
C ASP A 407 -15.66 -9.80 -8.96
N LEU A 408 -14.66 -9.68 -8.11
CA LEU A 408 -13.33 -9.13 -8.44
C LEU A 408 -12.49 -10.09 -9.31
N GLY A 409 -12.91 -11.37 -9.43
CA GLY A 409 -12.12 -12.42 -10.07
C GLY A 409 -10.81 -12.72 -9.31
N LEU A 410 -10.85 -12.61 -7.98
CA LEU A 410 -9.72 -12.85 -7.07
C LEU A 410 -9.89 -14.11 -6.22
N VAL A 411 -10.95 -14.89 -6.46
CA VAL A 411 -11.02 -16.24 -5.92
C VAL A 411 -9.90 -17.01 -6.60
N ALA A 412 -8.98 -17.58 -5.81
CA ALA A 412 -8.05 -18.56 -6.35
C ALA A 412 -8.92 -19.66 -6.93
N ASP A 413 -8.94 -19.78 -8.26
CA ASP A 413 -9.47 -21.00 -8.87
C ASP A 413 -8.73 -22.13 -8.18
N ALA A 414 -9.48 -23.03 -7.52
CA ALA A 414 -8.92 -24.28 -7.00
C ALA A 414 -8.19 -25.02 -8.13
N ASP A 415 -8.55 -24.75 -9.38
CA ASP A 415 -7.89 -25.18 -10.62
C ASP A 415 -6.52 -24.53 -10.86
N SER A 416 -6.25 -23.27 -10.41
CA SER A 416 -4.94 -22.64 -10.65
C SER A 416 -3.85 -23.18 -9.72
N ARG A 417 -4.20 -23.65 -8.52
CA ARG A 417 -3.25 -24.38 -7.64
C ARG A 417 -2.90 -25.77 -8.17
N ALA A 418 -3.77 -26.35 -8.98
CA ALA A 418 -3.47 -27.57 -9.71
C ALA A 418 -2.51 -27.33 -10.89
N GLU A 419 -2.34 -26.07 -11.36
CA GLU A 419 -1.39 -25.75 -12.44
C GLU A 419 0.08 -25.69 -11.98
N ASP A 420 0.36 -25.51 -10.69
CA ASP A 420 1.73 -25.45 -10.15
C ASP A 420 2.33 -26.78 -9.68
N VAL A 421 1.59 -27.88 -9.76
CA VAL A 421 2.18 -29.21 -9.56
C VAL A 421 2.92 -29.60 -10.85
N PRO A 422 4.26 -29.75 -10.82
CA PRO A 422 5.01 -30.16 -12.00
C PRO A 422 4.67 -31.62 -12.30
N PHE A 423 3.75 -31.85 -13.22
CA PHE A 423 3.55 -33.19 -13.78
C PHE A 423 4.64 -33.46 -14.82
N GLU A 424 5.36 -34.53 -14.66
CA GLU A 424 6.27 -34.98 -15.67
C GLU A 424 5.49 -35.53 -16.89
N ARG A 425 6.07 -35.41 -18.08
CA ARG A 425 5.50 -35.91 -19.34
C ARG A 425 5.01 -37.33 -19.22
N THR A 426 5.78 -38.20 -18.56
CA THR A 426 5.50 -39.60 -18.26
C THR A 426 4.20 -39.80 -17.47
N GLN A 427 3.87 -38.91 -16.54
CA GLN A 427 2.63 -39.03 -15.75
C GLN A 427 1.40 -38.73 -16.59
N ILE A 428 1.46 -37.73 -17.47
CA ILE A 428 0.35 -37.41 -18.39
C ILE A 428 0.18 -38.52 -19.42
N GLU A 429 1.26 -39.06 -19.99
CA GLU A 429 1.21 -40.18 -20.93
C GLU A 429 0.63 -41.42 -20.30
N MET A 430 1.00 -41.76 -19.05
CA MET A 430 0.43 -42.88 -18.31
C MET A 430 -1.06 -42.69 -17.99
N ALA A 431 -1.46 -41.50 -17.57
CA ALA A 431 -2.87 -41.20 -17.31
C ALA A 431 -3.71 -41.30 -18.59
N LEU A 432 -3.21 -40.85 -19.72
CA LEU A 432 -3.88 -41.00 -21.03
C LEU A 432 -3.97 -42.44 -21.48
N LEU A 433 -2.92 -43.28 -21.29
CA LEU A 433 -2.91 -44.72 -21.57
C LEU A 433 -3.94 -45.46 -20.71
N ASN A 434 -3.96 -45.18 -19.39
CA ASN A 434 -4.91 -45.81 -18.47
C ASN A 434 -6.38 -45.42 -18.76
N ALA A 435 -6.58 -44.17 -19.21
CA ALA A 435 -7.88 -43.64 -19.64
C ALA A 435 -8.26 -44.07 -21.06
N LYS A 436 -7.49 -44.96 -21.72
CA LYS A 436 -7.71 -45.43 -23.12
C LYS A 436 -7.86 -44.27 -24.10
N GLY A 437 -7.05 -43.20 -23.93
CA GLY A 437 -7.06 -42.04 -24.79
C GLY A 437 -8.17 -41.02 -24.50
N SER A 438 -8.96 -41.20 -23.46
CA SER A 438 -10.00 -40.25 -23.05
C SER A 438 -9.39 -39.12 -22.21
N VAL A 439 -9.26 -37.96 -22.81
CA VAL A 439 -8.71 -36.74 -22.12
C VAL A 439 -9.53 -36.36 -20.89
N SER A 440 -10.86 -36.56 -20.92
CA SER A 440 -11.73 -36.23 -19.79
C SER A 440 -11.44 -37.11 -18.57
N ARG A 441 -11.28 -38.42 -18.79
CA ARG A 441 -10.96 -39.39 -17.71
C ARG A 441 -9.52 -39.24 -17.21
N ALA A 442 -8.59 -38.94 -18.11
CA ALA A 442 -7.20 -38.67 -17.74
C ALA A 442 -7.08 -37.38 -16.90
N ALA A 443 -7.84 -36.33 -17.23
CA ALA A 443 -7.90 -35.10 -16.45
C ALA A 443 -8.47 -35.35 -15.04
N GLU A 444 -9.56 -36.10 -14.94
CA GLU A 444 -10.19 -36.52 -13.67
C GLU A 444 -9.21 -37.34 -12.80
N ALA A 445 -8.49 -38.29 -13.38
CA ALA A 445 -7.49 -39.10 -12.69
C ALA A 445 -6.29 -38.32 -12.19
N LEU A 446 -5.95 -37.18 -12.84
CA LEU A 446 -4.88 -36.29 -12.45
C LEU A 446 -5.36 -35.10 -11.58
N GLY A 447 -6.65 -35.02 -11.23
CA GLY A 447 -7.23 -33.92 -10.49
C GLY A 447 -7.23 -32.60 -11.25
N LEU A 448 -7.25 -32.65 -12.59
CA LEU A 448 -7.18 -31.50 -13.47
C LEU A 448 -8.49 -31.23 -14.22
N SER A 449 -8.75 -30.00 -14.59
CA SER A 449 -9.76 -29.73 -15.59
C SER A 449 -9.30 -30.19 -16.98
N ARG A 450 -10.26 -30.51 -17.85
CA ARG A 450 -9.97 -30.93 -19.23
C ARG A 450 -9.14 -29.88 -20.00
N GLN A 451 -9.39 -28.60 -19.76
CA GLN A 451 -8.66 -27.49 -20.38
C GLN A 451 -7.23 -27.38 -19.83
N ALA A 452 -7.04 -27.56 -18.54
CA ALA A 452 -5.72 -27.57 -17.90
C ALA A 452 -4.85 -28.72 -18.43
N LEU A 453 -5.42 -29.91 -18.63
CA LEU A 453 -4.70 -31.03 -19.22
C LEU A 453 -4.31 -30.76 -20.68
N TYR A 454 -5.17 -30.17 -21.51
CA TYR A 454 -4.82 -29.81 -22.89
C TYR A 454 -3.66 -28.80 -22.94
N ARG A 455 -3.65 -27.73 -22.13
CA ARG A 455 -2.54 -26.76 -22.08
C ARG A 455 -1.21 -27.42 -21.67
N ARG A 456 -1.25 -28.37 -20.72
CA ARG A 456 -0.05 -29.11 -20.31
C ARG A 456 0.44 -30.07 -21.37
N MET A 457 -0.45 -30.77 -22.04
CA MET A 457 -0.10 -31.64 -23.17
C MET A 457 0.61 -30.84 -24.28
N GLU A 458 0.09 -29.66 -24.61
CA GLU A 458 0.69 -28.75 -25.60
C GLU A 458 2.08 -28.29 -25.15
N LYS A 459 2.21 -27.83 -23.87
CA LYS A 459 3.49 -27.36 -23.30
C LYS A 459 4.56 -28.47 -23.23
N LEU A 460 4.17 -29.71 -23.02
CA LEU A 460 5.06 -30.88 -22.90
C LEU A 460 5.21 -31.67 -24.21
N GLY A 461 4.58 -31.23 -25.29
CA GLY A 461 4.66 -31.90 -26.59
C GLY A 461 4.03 -33.30 -26.61
N VAL A 462 2.99 -33.54 -25.79
CA VAL A 462 2.25 -34.78 -25.76
C VAL A 462 1.12 -34.76 -26.80
N VAL A 463 1.22 -35.55 -27.83
CA VAL A 463 0.24 -35.62 -28.92
C VAL A 463 -0.59 -36.89 -28.78
N LEU A 464 -1.91 -36.81 -28.92
CA LEU A 464 -2.80 -37.96 -29.01
C LEU A 464 -2.75 -38.55 -30.44
N GLU A 465 -2.05 -39.65 -30.61
CA GLU A 465 -2.19 -40.44 -31.85
C GLU A 465 -3.58 -41.07 -31.89
N ARG A 466 -4.45 -40.60 -32.77
CA ARG A 466 -5.66 -41.30 -33.14
C ARG A 466 -5.28 -42.52 -33.96
N ARG A 467 -5.28 -43.73 -33.38
CA ARG A 467 -5.29 -44.95 -34.20
C ARG A 467 -6.66 -45.05 -34.90
N PRO A 468 -6.68 -45.14 -36.23
CA PRO A 468 -7.92 -45.42 -36.93
C PRO A 468 -8.43 -46.81 -36.52
N ARG A 469 -9.76 -46.93 -36.37
CA ARG A 469 -10.45 -48.21 -36.16
C ARG A 469 -10.42 -49.03 -37.43
#